data_ae466837d25e49362fc874567783b8f7
#
_entry.id   ae466837d25e49362fc874567783b8f7
#
_cell.length_a   1.000
_cell.length_b   1.000
_cell.length_c   1.000
_cell.angle_alpha   90.00
_cell.angle_beta   90.00
_cell.angle_gamma   90.00
#
_symmetry.space_group_name_H-M   'P 1'
#
loop_
_entity.id
_entity.type
_entity.pdbx_description
1 polymer ?
#
loop_
_entity_poly.entity_id
_entity_poly.type
_entity_poly.pdbx_seq_one_letter_code
_entity_poly.pdbx_strand_id
1 'polypeptide(L)'
;AGTELFHGEVAVGMRLKSATIQTVEKALREGEILRTHVMRPTWHLVAAEDIRWMLQLSGGRIRTAFDSYARSRKMEITESFYTKGCRLLEQLLGGNKSLTKQELMDGFGRAGVETDNHLIHYFLVRAETDGLVCSGVDKNKKPTYALLEERVPPMKELSREEALARLATLYFQSHSPATLSDFVWWSGLAATEARHAVALIETDLLTEKFDSETFYLHVTCDLKACCRKVLHLLPSYDEYLISYKDRTTVMLREHHHKAFNTFGIFYPVILYAVSYTHL
;
A
#
# COMPACT_ATOMS: atom_id res chain seq x y z
N ALA A 1 10.44 -3.00 -11.91
CA ALA A 1 9.57 -1.81 -11.77
C ALA A 1 8.34 -1.87 -12.70
N GLY A 2 8.48 -2.10 -14.02
CA GLY A 2 7.33 -2.15 -14.94
C GLY A 2 6.39 -3.34 -14.70
N THR A 3 6.91 -4.48 -14.29
CA THR A 3 6.14 -5.71 -14.03
C THR A 3 5.30 -5.59 -12.76
N GLU A 4 5.81 -4.96 -11.72
CA GLU A 4 5.11 -4.79 -10.43
C GLU A 4 3.92 -3.84 -10.54
N LEU A 5 4.03 -2.78 -11.36
CA LEU A 5 2.90 -1.88 -11.65
C LEU A 5 1.77 -2.62 -12.34
N PHE A 6 2.06 -3.39 -13.37
CA PHE A 6 1.08 -4.19 -14.10
C PHE A 6 0.32 -5.17 -13.19
N HIS A 7 1.00 -5.78 -12.21
CA HIS A 7 0.35 -6.67 -11.24
C HIS A 7 -0.66 -5.93 -10.35
N GLY A 8 -0.36 -4.70 -9.92
CA GLY A 8 -1.28 -3.88 -9.13
C GLY A 8 -2.52 -3.47 -9.94
N GLU A 9 -2.35 -3.07 -11.19
CA GLU A 9 -3.46 -2.71 -12.09
C GLU A 9 -4.40 -3.90 -12.34
N VAL A 10 -3.84 -5.10 -12.54
CA VAL A 10 -4.62 -6.34 -12.68
C VAL A 10 -5.38 -6.64 -11.40
N ALA A 11 -4.73 -6.53 -10.23
CA ALA A 11 -5.37 -6.79 -8.94
C ALA A 11 -6.57 -5.85 -8.69
N VAL A 12 -6.45 -4.56 -9.02
CA VAL A 12 -7.56 -3.60 -8.94
C VAL A 12 -8.65 -3.97 -9.94
N GLY A 13 -8.28 -4.21 -11.21
CA GLY A 13 -9.23 -4.53 -12.27
C GLY A 13 -10.09 -5.74 -11.96
N MET A 14 -9.53 -6.80 -11.38
CA MET A 14 -10.25 -8.02 -10.99
C MET A 14 -11.34 -7.80 -9.93
N ARG A 15 -11.26 -6.72 -9.15
CA ARG A 15 -12.20 -6.37 -8.08
C ARG A 15 -13.32 -5.45 -8.53
N LEU A 16 -13.29 -5.00 -9.77
CA LEU A 16 -14.31 -4.12 -10.36
C LEU A 16 -15.30 -4.92 -11.22
N LYS A 17 -16.57 -4.52 -11.23
CA LYS A 17 -17.64 -5.25 -11.93
C LYS A 17 -17.45 -5.33 -13.45
N SER A 18 -16.84 -4.33 -14.07
CA SER A 18 -16.66 -4.22 -15.53
C SER A 18 -15.41 -3.44 -15.89
N ALA A 19 -14.28 -3.73 -15.24
CA ALA A 19 -13.03 -3.03 -15.50
C ALA A 19 -12.33 -3.57 -16.74
N THR A 20 -11.69 -2.65 -17.44
CA THR A 20 -10.64 -2.93 -18.41
C THR A 20 -9.33 -2.36 -17.88
N ILE A 21 -8.21 -2.78 -18.45
CA ILE A 21 -6.92 -2.18 -18.12
C ILE A 21 -6.94 -0.65 -18.34
N GLN A 22 -7.61 -0.21 -19.40
CA GLN A 22 -7.75 1.22 -19.72
C GLN A 22 -8.53 1.99 -18.66
N THR A 23 -9.51 1.36 -18.00
CA THR A 23 -10.26 1.98 -16.89
C THR A 23 -9.34 2.25 -15.70
N VAL A 24 -8.50 1.29 -15.34
CA VAL A 24 -7.55 1.43 -14.22
C VAL A 24 -6.43 2.42 -14.58
N GLU A 25 -5.87 2.33 -15.80
CA GLU A 25 -4.88 3.30 -16.29
C GLU A 25 -5.43 4.73 -16.32
N LYS A 26 -6.71 4.90 -16.67
CA LYS A 26 -7.38 6.20 -16.62
C LYS A 26 -7.46 6.73 -15.19
N ALA A 27 -7.92 5.93 -14.23
CA ALA A 27 -8.02 6.31 -12.83
C ALA A 27 -6.64 6.70 -12.23
N LEU A 28 -5.58 5.96 -12.58
CA LEU A 28 -4.20 6.30 -12.22
C LEU A 28 -3.75 7.62 -12.85
N ARG A 29 -4.03 7.84 -14.14
CA ARG A 29 -3.68 9.08 -14.84
C ARG A 29 -4.42 10.29 -14.30
N GLU A 30 -5.70 10.15 -13.97
CA GLU A 30 -6.55 11.22 -13.43
C GLU A 30 -6.31 11.46 -11.94
N GLY A 31 -5.56 10.59 -11.26
CA GLY A 31 -5.24 10.72 -9.85
C GLY A 31 -6.34 10.27 -8.91
N GLU A 32 -7.33 9.50 -9.38
CA GLU A 32 -8.33 8.84 -8.54
C GLU A 32 -7.69 7.71 -7.72
N ILE A 33 -6.69 7.04 -8.30
CA ILE A 33 -5.84 6.06 -7.66
C ILE A 33 -4.41 6.55 -7.69
N LEU A 34 -3.71 6.40 -6.57
CA LEU A 34 -2.33 6.82 -6.40
C LEU A 34 -1.48 5.65 -5.89
N ARG A 35 -0.21 5.63 -6.29
CA ARG A 35 0.80 4.74 -5.73
C ARG A 35 1.64 5.51 -4.72
N THR A 36 1.80 4.96 -3.53
CA THR A 36 2.62 5.54 -2.47
C THR A 36 3.05 4.48 -1.45
N HIS A 37 3.99 4.82 -0.58
CA HIS A 37 4.37 3.99 0.56
C HIS A 37 3.44 4.30 1.74
N VAL A 38 2.53 3.37 2.05
CA VAL A 38 1.63 3.44 3.20
C VAL A 38 1.54 2.09 3.90
N MET A 39 1.09 2.07 5.13
CA MET A 39 0.93 0.89 6.00
C MET A 39 2.23 0.13 6.23
N ARG A 40 2.80 -0.47 5.22
CA ARG A 40 4.09 -1.19 5.23
C ARG A 40 5.09 -0.46 4.32
N PRO A 41 6.41 -0.67 4.48
CA PRO A 41 7.42 0.00 3.65
C PRO A 41 7.47 -0.58 2.21
N THR A 42 6.31 -0.70 1.58
CA THR A 42 6.09 -1.17 0.21
C THR A 42 5.12 -0.26 -0.51
N TRP A 43 5.14 -0.25 -1.83
CA TRP A 43 4.17 0.49 -2.61
C TRP A 43 2.78 -0.14 -2.54
N HIS A 44 1.78 0.71 -2.33
CA HIS A 44 0.37 0.37 -2.39
C HIS A 44 -0.35 1.28 -3.38
N LEU A 45 -1.43 0.77 -3.96
CA LEU A 45 -2.40 1.56 -4.68
C LEU A 45 -3.50 1.97 -3.70
N VAL A 46 -3.73 3.27 -3.59
CA VAL A 46 -4.69 3.84 -2.66
C VAL A 46 -5.63 4.81 -3.39
N ALA A 47 -6.86 4.93 -2.94
CA ALA A 47 -7.75 5.97 -3.41
C ALA A 47 -7.21 7.35 -3.00
N ALA A 48 -7.40 8.36 -3.86
CA ALA A 48 -6.94 9.72 -3.58
C ALA A 48 -7.51 10.26 -2.27
N GLU A 49 -8.77 9.94 -1.97
CA GLU A 49 -9.45 10.34 -0.73
C GLU A 49 -8.87 9.73 0.54
N ASP A 50 -8.10 8.64 0.42
CA ASP A 50 -7.57 7.91 1.58
C ASP A 50 -6.09 8.20 1.84
N ILE A 51 -5.35 8.73 0.87
CA ILE A 51 -3.89 8.84 0.95
C ILE A 51 -3.43 9.66 2.17
N ARG A 52 -4.06 10.79 2.48
CA ARG A 52 -3.60 11.71 3.54
C ARG A 52 -3.69 11.09 4.93
N TRP A 53 -4.85 10.54 5.29
CA TRP A 53 -5.01 9.90 6.59
C TRP A 53 -4.23 8.59 6.72
N MET A 54 -4.05 7.84 5.64
CA MET A 54 -3.19 6.65 5.62
C MET A 54 -1.72 7.02 5.86
N LEU A 55 -1.21 8.09 5.25
CA LEU A 55 0.14 8.60 5.51
C LEU A 55 0.27 9.09 6.95
N GLN A 56 -0.73 9.76 7.50
CA GLN A 56 -0.76 10.20 8.91
C GLN A 56 -0.61 9.01 9.89
N LEU A 57 -1.27 7.88 9.60
CA LEU A 57 -1.18 6.68 10.45
C LEU A 57 0.16 5.95 10.33
N SER A 58 0.73 5.86 9.13
CA SER A 58 1.83 4.95 8.81
C SER A 58 3.17 5.64 8.55
N GLY A 59 3.18 6.90 8.14
CA GLY A 59 4.37 7.60 7.64
C GLY A 59 5.53 7.62 8.64
N GLY A 60 5.26 7.91 9.92
CA GLY A 60 6.29 7.94 10.96
C GLY A 60 7.04 6.62 11.13
N ARG A 61 6.32 5.50 11.04
CA ARG A 61 6.93 4.16 11.17
C ARG A 61 7.72 3.76 9.92
N ILE A 62 7.18 4.03 8.75
CA ILE A 62 7.89 3.77 7.48
C ILE A 62 9.17 4.60 7.44
N ARG A 63 9.12 5.87 7.82
CA ARG A 63 10.29 6.74 7.96
C ARG A 63 11.35 6.14 8.88
N THR A 64 10.97 5.67 10.07
CA THR A 64 11.91 5.02 11.01
C THR A 64 12.61 3.82 10.39
N ALA A 65 11.90 3.00 9.60
CA ALA A 65 12.48 1.86 8.91
C ALA A 65 13.50 2.31 7.85
N PHE A 66 13.18 3.34 7.06
CA PHE A 66 14.09 3.89 6.05
C PHE A 66 15.27 4.63 6.65
N ASP A 67 15.12 5.32 7.78
CA ASP A 67 16.24 5.92 8.52
C ASP A 67 17.20 4.85 9.04
N SER A 68 16.68 3.70 9.48
CA SER A 68 17.53 2.56 9.85
C SER A 68 18.27 1.97 8.63
N TYR A 69 17.61 1.88 7.48
CA TYR A 69 18.24 1.49 6.23
C TYR A 69 19.36 2.47 5.82
N ALA A 70 19.09 3.78 5.86
CA ALA A 70 20.08 4.82 5.55
C ALA A 70 21.32 4.70 6.47
N ARG A 71 21.11 4.54 7.77
CA ARG A 71 22.20 4.32 8.74
C ARG A 71 23.03 3.06 8.43
N SER A 72 22.37 1.96 8.06
CA SER A 72 23.06 0.70 7.69
C SER A 72 23.94 0.86 6.45
N ARG A 73 23.58 1.80 5.56
CA ARG A 73 24.33 2.16 4.35
C ARG A 73 25.33 3.31 4.58
N LYS A 74 25.50 3.78 5.81
CA LYS A 74 26.36 4.91 6.18
C LYS A 74 26.03 6.19 5.39
N MET A 75 24.74 6.39 5.08
CA MET A 75 24.27 7.61 4.41
C MET A 75 24.12 8.71 5.45
N GLU A 76 24.94 9.76 5.32
CA GLU A 76 24.88 10.93 6.21
C GLU A 76 23.82 11.91 5.71
N ILE A 77 22.58 11.71 6.13
CA ILE A 77 21.46 12.58 5.76
C ILE A 77 21.05 13.39 6.98
N THR A 78 21.45 14.66 6.98
CA THR A 78 21.02 15.62 8.01
C THR A 78 19.63 16.17 7.67
N GLU A 79 18.91 16.65 8.70
CA GLU A 79 17.62 17.31 8.49
C GLU A 79 17.72 18.54 7.58
N SER A 80 18.82 19.30 7.69
CA SER A 80 19.09 20.43 6.83
C SER A 80 19.25 20.02 5.37
N PHE A 81 19.94 18.92 5.11
CA PHE A 81 20.12 18.36 3.78
C PHE A 81 18.79 17.84 3.20
N TYR A 82 17.98 17.15 4.03
CA TYR A 82 16.66 16.70 3.64
C TYR A 82 15.73 17.89 3.31
N THR A 83 15.70 18.93 4.15
CA THR A 83 14.91 20.14 3.90
C THR A 83 15.29 20.83 2.58
N LYS A 84 16.60 20.89 2.27
CA LYS A 84 17.08 21.38 0.97
C LYS A 84 16.55 20.53 -0.19
N GLY A 85 16.59 19.21 -0.04
CA GLY A 85 16.05 18.26 -1.03
C GLY A 85 14.54 18.42 -1.25
N CYS A 86 13.75 18.60 -0.19
CA CYS A 86 12.31 18.85 -0.29
C CYS A 86 12.01 20.12 -1.09
N ARG A 87 12.68 21.23 -0.79
CA ARG A 87 12.52 22.49 -1.56
C ARG A 87 12.85 22.30 -3.03
N LEU A 88 13.83 21.47 -3.31
CA LEU A 88 14.23 21.17 -4.69
C LEU A 88 13.16 20.31 -5.39
N LEU A 89 12.58 19.32 -4.69
CA LEU A 89 11.45 18.56 -5.21
C LEU A 89 10.26 19.47 -5.52
N GLU A 90 9.91 20.38 -4.62
CA GLU A 90 8.85 21.37 -4.85
C GLU A 90 9.10 22.22 -6.10
N GLN A 91 10.33 22.72 -6.28
CA GLN A 91 10.70 23.52 -7.46
C GLN A 91 10.66 22.72 -8.76
N LEU A 92 11.12 21.47 -8.73
CA LEU A 92 11.19 20.61 -9.92
C LEU A 92 9.80 20.12 -10.33
N LEU A 93 8.95 19.76 -9.36
CA LEU A 93 7.64 19.16 -9.59
C LEU A 93 6.50 20.20 -9.69
N GLY A 94 6.68 21.41 -9.19
CA GLY A 94 5.66 22.45 -9.20
C GLY A 94 5.08 22.78 -10.57
N GLY A 95 3.80 23.11 -10.62
CA GLY A 95 3.05 23.40 -11.86
C GLY A 95 2.51 22.12 -12.50
N ASN A 96 1.99 21.18 -11.72
CA ASN A 96 1.40 19.91 -12.15
C ASN A 96 2.35 19.03 -12.98
N LYS A 97 3.64 19.10 -12.70
CA LYS A 97 4.62 18.27 -13.38
C LYS A 97 4.67 16.87 -12.80
N SER A 98 4.93 15.91 -13.70
CA SER A 98 5.24 14.53 -13.34
C SER A 98 6.64 14.21 -13.87
N LEU A 99 7.57 13.85 -12.99
CA LEU A 99 8.96 13.56 -13.35
C LEU A 99 9.34 12.14 -12.94
N THR A 100 10.07 11.46 -13.81
CA THR A 100 10.68 10.17 -13.50
C THR A 100 11.80 10.34 -12.46
N LYS A 101 12.16 9.24 -11.79
CA LYS A 101 13.31 9.22 -10.89
C LYS A 101 14.58 9.78 -11.54
N GLN A 102 14.86 9.43 -12.81
CA GLN A 102 16.01 9.92 -13.53
C GLN A 102 15.96 11.44 -13.78
N GLU A 103 14.80 11.96 -14.22
CA GLU A 103 14.62 13.41 -14.43
C GLU A 103 14.81 14.20 -13.13
N LEU A 104 14.40 13.61 -11.97
CA LEU A 104 14.65 14.21 -10.66
C LEU A 104 16.14 14.18 -10.30
N MET A 105 16.84 13.06 -10.51
CA MET A 105 18.30 12.98 -10.30
C MET A 105 19.05 14.01 -11.12
N ASP A 106 18.69 14.15 -12.40
CA ASP A 106 19.29 15.17 -13.29
C ASP A 106 19.00 16.59 -12.80
N GLY A 107 17.79 16.83 -12.25
CA GLY A 107 17.41 18.10 -11.64
C GLY A 107 18.23 18.42 -10.38
N PHE A 108 18.42 17.45 -9.50
CA PHE A 108 19.27 17.56 -8.33
C PHE A 108 20.73 17.86 -8.71
N GLY A 109 21.28 17.15 -9.70
CA GLY A 109 22.63 17.39 -10.21
C GLY A 109 22.81 18.82 -10.74
N ARG A 110 21.84 19.34 -11.52
CA ARG A 110 21.88 20.74 -12.00
C ARG A 110 21.84 21.77 -10.85
N ALA A 111 21.26 21.42 -9.73
CA ALA A 111 21.24 22.25 -8.52
C ALA A 111 22.47 22.04 -7.61
N GLY A 112 23.49 21.31 -8.08
CA GLY A 112 24.71 21.02 -7.33
C GLY A 112 24.50 20.02 -6.17
N VAL A 113 23.48 19.17 -6.26
CA VAL A 113 23.25 18.09 -5.30
C VAL A 113 23.44 16.75 -6.01
N GLU A 114 24.62 16.18 -5.85
CA GLU A 114 24.90 14.85 -6.39
C GLU A 114 24.05 13.79 -5.69
N THR A 115 23.39 12.95 -6.48
CA THR A 115 22.56 11.86 -5.97
C THR A 115 22.88 10.56 -6.70
N ASP A 116 22.95 9.47 -5.94
CA ASP A 116 22.94 8.13 -6.47
C ASP A 116 21.54 7.50 -6.36
N ASN A 117 21.42 6.28 -6.83
CA ASN A 117 20.15 5.54 -6.79
C ASN A 117 19.63 5.27 -5.37
N HIS A 118 20.49 5.18 -4.37
CA HIS A 118 20.10 4.93 -2.98
C HIS A 118 19.63 6.22 -2.32
N LEU A 119 20.38 7.29 -2.50
CA LEU A 119 20.05 8.59 -1.93
C LEU A 119 18.74 9.14 -2.48
N ILE A 120 18.55 9.14 -3.80
CA ILE A 120 17.31 9.63 -4.39
C ILE A 120 16.11 8.75 -3.99
N HIS A 121 16.30 7.42 -3.87
CA HIS A 121 15.25 6.54 -3.39
C HIS A 121 14.85 6.87 -1.95
N TYR A 122 15.82 7.07 -1.05
CA TYR A 122 15.57 7.51 0.31
C TYR A 122 14.77 8.82 0.35
N PHE A 123 15.20 9.83 -0.43
CA PHE A 123 14.52 11.11 -0.51
C PHE A 123 13.07 10.96 -0.94
N LEU A 124 12.83 10.18 -1.99
CA LEU A 124 11.48 10.00 -2.54
C LEU A 124 10.56 9.26 -1.57
N VAL A 125 11.03 8.18 -0.94
CA VAL A 125 10.22 7.47 0.06
C VAL A 125 9.91 8.36 1.26
N ARG A 126 10.89 9.11 1.74
CA ARG A 126 10.67 10.05 2.84
C ARG A 126 9.70 11.16 2.44
N ALA A 127 9.84 11.73 1.26
CA ALA A 127 8.93 12.74 0.72
C ALA A 127 7.50 12.19 0.51
N GLU A 128 7.34 10.92 0.09
CA GLU A 128 6.03 10.26 0.04
C GLU A 128 5.43 10.11 1.44
N THR A 129 6.20 9.62 2.41
CA THR A 129 5.71 9.41 3.78
C THR A 129 5.45 10.70 4.55
N ASP A 130 6.10 11.79 4.18
CA ASP A 130 5.85 13.13 4.72
C ASP A 130 4.68 13.84 3.98
N GLY A 131 4.11 13.20 2.93
CA GLY A 131 2.98 13.75 2.18
C GLY A 131 3.34 14.88 1.20
N LEU A 132 4.62 15.01 0.83
CA LEU A 132 5.08 16.01 -0.14
C LEU A 132 4.84 15.55 -1.57
N VAL A 133 5.15 14.28 -1.87
CA VAL A 133 5.02 13.71 -3.21
C VAL A 133 4.16 12.44 -3.21
N CYS A 134 3.62 12.12 -4.37
CA CYS A 134 2.95 10.85 -4.67
C CYS A 134 3.28 10.43 -6.11
N SER A 135 2.68 9.34 -6.60
CA SER A 135 2.80 8.99 -8.02
C SER A 135 2.20 10.08 -8.92
N GLY A 136 2.94 10.42 -9.96
CA GLY A 136 2.48 11.29 -11.05
C GLY A 136 1.89 10.49 -12.23
N VAL A 137 1.70 11.16 -13.35
CA VAL A 137 1.29 10.53 -14.61
C VAL A 137 2.50 9.81 -15.22
N ASP A 138 2.39 8.51 -15.45
CA ASP A 138 3.46 7.69 -15.99
C ASP A 138 3.92 8.20 -17.37
N LYS A 139 5.22 8.16 -17.62
CA LYS A 139 5.84 8.53 -18.90
C LYS A 139 6.43 7.28 -19.56
N ASN A 140 5.87 6.89 -20.71
CA ASN A 140 6.36 5.73 -21.45
C ASN A 140 6.49 4.47 -20.57
N LYS A 141 5.45 4.20 -19.77
CA LYS A 141 5.41 3.09 -18.78
C LYS A 141 6.49 3.17 -17.70
N LYS A 142 7.10 4.33 -17.51
CA LYS A 142 8.01 4.60 -16.39
C LYS A 142 7.26 5.35 -15.29
N PRO A 143 7.36 4.90 -14.04
CA PRO A 143 6.74 5.57 -12.91
C PRO A 143 7.32 6.98 -12.73
N THR A 144 6.45 7.91 -12.39
CA THR A 144 6.79 9.30 -12.12
C THR A 144 6.35 9.70 -10.73
N TYR A 145 6.80 10.88 -10.30
CA TYR A 145 6.44 11.53 -9.05
C TYR A 145 5.83 12.90 -9.35
N ALA A 146 4.89 13.34 -8.52
CA ALA A 146 4.24 14.64 -8.58
C ALA A 146 4.03 15.18 -7.16
N LEU A 147 3.75 16.47 -7.01
CA LEU A 147 3.37 17.03 -5.71
C LEU A 147 1.99 16.54 -5.29
N LEU A 148 1.87 16.06 -4.05
CA LEU A 148 0.60 15.56 -3.52
C LEU A 148 -0.47 16.65 -3.50
N GLU A 149 -0.10 17.88 -3.12
CA GLU A 149 -1.02 19.03 -3.05
C GLU A 149 -1.62 19.42 -4.40
N GLU A 150 -0.87 19.23 -5.50
CA GLU A 150 -1.35 19.51 -6.84
C GLU A 150 -2.18 18.38 -7.44
N ARG A 151 -1.95 17.14 -6.94
CA ARG A 151 -2.55 15.93 -7.50
C ARG A 151 -3.83 15.51 -6.77
N VAL A 152 -3.92 15.80 -5.48
CA VAL A 152 -5.03 15.40 -4.61
C VAL A 152 -5.70 16.64 -4.05
N PRO A 153 -7.00 16.83 -4.29
CA PRO A 153 -7.73 17.96 -3.72
C PRO A 153 -7.61 18.01 -2.19
N PRO A 154 -7.70 19.20 -1.59
CA PRO A 154 -7.78 19.33 -0.14
C PRO A 154 -8.96 18.53 0.41
N MET A 155 -8.73 17.75 1.47
CA MET A 155 -9.74 16.92 2.11
C MET A 155 -9.83 17.28 3.60
N LYS A 156 -10.99 17.00 4.21
CA LYS A 156 -11.13 17.12 5.65
C LYS A 156 -10.12 16.20 6.34
N GLU A 157 -9.32 16.76 7.22
CA GLU A 157 -8.43 15.96 8.06
C GLU A 157 -9.24 15.09 9.01
N LEU A 158 -8.84 13.83 9.12
CA LEU A 158 -9.39 12.92 10.11
C LEU A 158 -8.55 13.00 11.39
N SER A 159 -9.21 12.92 12.53
CA SER A 159 -8.50 12.64 13.80
C SER A 159 -7.84 11.27 13.73
N ARG A 160 -6.87 11.01 14.60
CA ARG A 160 -6.21 9.69 14.63
C ARG A 160 -7.21 8.55 14.91
N GLU A 161 -8.20 8.77 15.76
CA GLU A 161 -9.24 7.79 16.08
C GLU A 161 -10.17 7.53 14.86
N GLU A 162 -10.61 8.59 14.17
CA GLU A 162 -11.39 8.44 12.94
C GLU A 162 -10.60 7.66 11.86
N ALA A 163 -9.30 7.94 11.71
CA ALA A 163 -8.44 7.25 10.77
C ALA A 163 -8.22 5.78 11.15
N LEU A 164 -8.03 5.47 12.43
CA LEU A 164 -7.92 4.09 12.94
C LEU A 164 -9.22 3.31 12.73
N ALA A 165 -10.36 3.90 13.07
CA ALA A 165 -11.68 3.30 12.84
C ALA A 165 -11.91 3.03 11.35
N ARG A 166 -11.62 4.01 10.47
CA ARG A 166 -11.74 3.86 9.01
C ARG A 166 -10.86 2.74 8.49
N LEU A 167 -9.61 2.65 8.95
CA LEU A 167 -8.68 1.58 8.53
C LEU A 167 -9.21 0.20 8.92
N ALA A 168 -9.69 0.04 10.15
CA ALA A 168 -10.27 -1.21 10.63
C ALA A 168 -11.53 -1.58 9.86
N THR A 169 -12.43 -0.62 9.63
CA THR A 169 -13.65 -0.81 8.83
C THR A 169 -13.31 -1.30 7.42
N LEU A 170 -12.41 -0.62 6.70
CA LEU A 170 -11.99 -1.03 5.35
C LEU A 170 -11.42 -2.44 5.32
N TYR A 171 -10.60 -2.80 6.33
CA TYR A 171 -10.03 -4.13 6.41
C TYR A 171 -11.12 -5.19 6.64
N PHE A 172 -11.91 -5.06 7.69
CA PHE A 172 -12.90 -6.09 8.03
C PHE A 172 -14.08 -6.15 7.05
N GLN A 173 -14.43 -5.06 6.36
CA GLN A 173 -15.39 -5.11 5.26
C GLN A 173 -14.92 -5.96 4.07
N SER A 174 -13.62 -5.92 3.78
CA SER A 174 -13.06 -6.57 2.58
C SER A 174 -12.38 -7.91 2.84
N HIS A 175 -12.00 -8.21 4.11
CA HIS A 175 -11.18 -9.37 4.48
C HIS A 175 -11.83 -10.25 5.57
N SER A 176 -13.10 -10.06 5.89
CA SER A 176 -13.80 -10.96 6.82
C SER A 176 -13.99 -12.37 6.23
N PRO A 177 -13.88 -13.43 7.04
CA PRO A 177 -13.44 -13.42 8.44
C PRO A 177 -11.92 -13.26 8.59
N ALA A 178 -11.48 -12.50 9.58
CA ALA A 178 -10.06 -12.28 9.84
C ALA A 178 -9.77 -12.14 11.33
N THR A 179 -8.53 -12.44 11.74
CA THR A 179 -8.10 -12.30 13.13
C THR A 179 -7.48 -10.92 13.39
N LEU A 180 -7.34 -10.55 14.66
CA LEU A 180 -6.56 -9.36 15.04
C LEU A 180 -5.12 -9.47 14.55
N SER A 181 -4.54 -10.68 14.54
CA SER A 181 -3.17 -10.93 14.07
C SER A 181 -3.02 -10.64 12.57
N ASP A 182 -4.03 -10.95 11.77
CA ASP A 182 -4.07 -10.62 10.35
C ASP A 182 -4.17 -9.12 10.12
N PHE A 183 -5.03 -8.44 10.89
CA PHE A 183 -5.16 -6.97 10.81
C PHE A 183 -3.86 -6.25 11.21
N VAL A 184 -3.18 -6.70 12.27
CA VAL A 184 -1.84 -6.19 12.66
C VAL A 184 -0.84 -6.38 11.52
N TRP A 185 -0.82 -7.56 10.93
CA TRP A 185 0.07 -7.89 9.80
C TRP A 185 -0.19 -7.00 8.58
N TRP A 186 -1.46 -6.86 8.20
CA TRP A 186 -1.85 -6.09 7.02
C TRP A 186 -1.63 -4.58 7.21
N SER A 187 -2.14 -4.01 8.29
CA SER A 187 -2.05 -2.58 8.57
C SER A 187 -0.65 -2.13 8.95
N GLY A 188 0.16 -3.08 9.47
CA GLY A 188 1.43 -2.80 10.09
C GLY A 188 1.34 -1.95 11.37
N LEU A 189 0.17 -1.72 11.95
CA LEU A 189 -0.01 -1.03 13.23
C LEU A 189 0.65 -1.79 14.38
N ALA A 190 1.02 -1.10 15.45
CA ALA A 190 1.33 -1.76 16.70
C ALA A 190 0.12 -2.53 17.22
N ALA A 191 0.32 -3.67 17.87
CA ALA A 191 -0.78 -4.51 18.35
C ALA A 191 -1.75 -3.77 19.31
N THR A 192 -1.26 -2.80 20.07
CA THR A 192 -2.06 -1.92 20.93
C THR A 192 -2.96 -1.01 20.13
N GLU A 193 -2.45 -0.39 19.07
CA GLU A 193 -3.24 0.46 18.19
C GLU A 193 -4.25 -0.34 17.36
N ALA A 194 -3.88 -1.54 16.90
CA ALA A 194 -4.79 -2.41 16.17
C ALA A 194 -5.97 -2.87 17.08
N ARG A 195 -5.72 -3.20 18.35
CA ARG A 195 -6.80 -3.49 19.30
C ARG A 195 -7.70 -2.28 19.52
N HIS A 196 -7.12 -1.09 19.65
CA HIS A 196 -7.89 0.14 19.79
C HIS A 196 -8.75 0.40 18.55
N ALA A 197 -8.20 0.24 17.36
CA ALA A 197 -8.93 0.39 16.09
C ALA A 197 -10.12 -0.59 15.99
N VAL A 198 -9.94 -1.86 16.40
CA VAL A 198 -11.02 -2.86 16.45
C VAL A 198 -12.09 -2.45 17.46
N ALA A 199 -11.71 -1.96 18.64
CA ALA A 199 -12.64 -1.50 19.66
C ALA A 199 -13.48 -0.28 19.19
N LEU A 200 -12.93 0.60 18.36
CA LEU A 200 -13.66 1.75 17.80
C LEU A 200 -14.81 1.35 16.86
N ILE A 201 -14.75 0.15 16.30
CA ILE A 201 -15.80 -0.39 15.38
C ILE A 201 -16.48 -1.64 15.94
N GLU A 202 -16.43 -1.87 17.24
CA GLU A 202 -16.94 -3.08 17.89
C GLU A 202 -18.40 -3.37 17.53
N THR A 203 -19.22 -2.34 17.41
CA THR A 203 -20.65 -2.46 17.04
C THR A 203 -20.88 -2.99 15.62
N ASP A 204 -19.91 -2.86 14.76
CA ASP A 204 -19.97 -3.28 13.36
C ASP A 204 -19.34 -4.66 13.14
N LEU A 205 -18.86 -5.30 14.21
CA LEU A 205 -18.19 -6.60 14.15
C LEU A 205 -18.97 -7.68 14.89
N LEU A 206 -19.13 -8.81 14.21
CA LEU A 206 -19.47 -10.08 14.84
C LEU A 206 -18.17 -10.82 15.19
N THR A 207 -18.18 -11.55 16.29
CA THR A 207 -17.02 -12.35 16.72
C THR A 207 -17.38 -13.81 16.80
N GLU A 208 -16.55 -14.66 16.20
CA GLU A 208 -16.67 -16.11 16.26
C GLU A 208 -15.35 -16.71 16.74
N LYS A 209 -15.42 -17.76 17.55
CA LYS A 209 -14.25 -18.50 17.99
C LYS A 209 -14.15 -19.79 17.21
N PHE A 210 -13.00 -19.99 16.59
CA PHE A 210 -12.66 -21.24 15.93
C PHE A 210 -11.30 -21.72 16.45
N ASP A 211 -11.27 -22.92 17.01
CA ASP A 211 -10.15 -23.44 17.80
C ASP A 211 -9.77 -22.48 18.94
N SER A 212 -8.55 -21.99 18.96
CA SER A 212 -8.03 -21.05 19.96
C SER A 212 -8.08 -19.59 19.51
N GLU A 213 -8.51 -19.32 18.27
CA GLU A 213 -8.48 -17.99 17.67
C GLU A 213 -9.85 -17.33 17.62
N THR A 214 -9.85 -15.99 17.73
CA THR A 214 -11.05 -15.16 17.56
C THR A 214 -11.02 -14.53 16.18
N PHE A 215 -12.05 -14.82 15.40
CA PHE A 215 -12.29 -14.21 14.09
C PHE A 215 -13.32 -13.09 14.21
N TYR A 216 -13.08 -12.03 13.48
CA TYR A 216 -13.97 -10.89 13.35
C TYR A 216 -14.60 -10.89 11.96
N LEU A 217 -15.90 -10.68 11.92
CA LEU A 217 -16.69 -10.57 10.69
C LEU A 217 -17.41 -9.23 10.71
N HIS A 218 -17.21 -8.42 9.68
CA HIS A 218 -17.99 -7.19 9.55
C HIS A 218 -19.46 -7.53 9.25
N VAL A 219 -20.40 -6.81 9.88
CA VAL A 219 -21.86 -7.06 9.76
C VAL A 219 -22.36 -7.00 8.31
N THR A 220 -21.65 -6.33 7.40
CA THR A 220 -21.98 -6.29 5.97
C THR A 220 -21.45 -7.49 5.18
N CYS A 221 -20.72 -8.42 5.82
CA CYS A 221 -20.17 -9.59 5.13
C CYS A 221 -21.29 -10.53 4.71
N ASP A 222 -21.44 -10.75 3.40
CA ASP A 222 -22.42 -11.70 2.86
C ASP A 222 -21.82 -13.11 2.78
N LEU A 223 -21.99 -13.90 3.82
CA LEU A 223 -21.52 -15.28 3.90
C LEU A 223 -22.16 -16.19 2.83
N LYS A 224 -23.34 -15.86 2.31
CA LYS A 224 -24.02 -16.65 1.27
C LYS A 224 -23.36 -16.49 -0.09
N ALA A 225 -22.67 -15.39 -0.34
CA ALA A 225 -21.93 -15.16 -1.57
C ALA A 225 -20.67 -16.05 -1.69
N CYS A 226 -20.17 -16.58 -0.57
CA CYS A 226 -18.93 -17.37 -0.51
C CYS A 226 -19.03 -18.78 -1.13
N CYS A 227 -20.23 -19.27 -1.44
CA CYS A 227 -20.46 -20.65 -1.90
C CYS A 227 -20.28 -20.84 -3.42
N ARG A 228 -19.83 -19.85 -4.16
CA ARG A 228 -19.68 -19.96 -5.60
C ARG A 228 -18.35 -20.61 -5.96
N LYS A 229 -18.38 -21.63 -6.84
CA LYS A 229 -17.18 -22.15 -7.49
C LYS A 229 -16.67 -21.08 -8.45
N VAL A 230 -15.65 -20.36 -8.05
CA VAL A 230 -14.99 -19.35 -8.87
C VAL A 230 -13.57 -19.80 -9.16
N LEU A 231 -13.05 -19.35 -10.30
CA LEU A 231 -11.64 -19.52 -10.67
C LEU A 231 -11.08 -18.14 -10.99
N HIS A 232 -10.03 -17.74 -10.28
CA HIS A 232 -9.33 -16.49 -10.54
C HIS A 232 -7.84 -16.73 -10.69
N LEU A 233 -7.23 -16.07 -11.66
CA LEU A 233 -5.77 -16.00 -11.83
C LEU A 233 -5.29 -14.75 -11.08
N LEU A 234 -4.76 -14.94 -9.88
CA LEU A 234 -4.31 -13.84 -9.04
C LEU A 234 -2.88 -13.44 -9.43
N PRO A 235 -2.58 -12.14 -9.58
CA PRO A 235 -1.24 -11.69 -9.89
C PRO A 235 -0.29 -11.84 -8.69
N SER A 236 1.01 -11.62 -8.93
CA SER A 236 1.98 -11.48 -7.84
C SER A 236 1.58 -10.38 -6.87
N TYR A 237 1.82 -10.59 -5.59
CA TYR A 237 1.49 -9.65 -4.51
C TYR A 237 0.00 -9.31 -4.41
N ASP A 238 -0.89 -10.20 -4.83
CA ASP A 238 -2.33 -10.00 -4.67
C ASP A 238 -2.71 -9.96 -3.19
N GLU A 239 -3.60 -9.00 -2.85
CA GLU A 239 -4.06 -8.77 -1.47
C GLU A 239 -4.72 -10.01 -0.84
N TYR A 240 -5.30 -10.89 -1.63
CA TYR A 240 -5.91 -12.12 -1.11
C TYR A 240 -4.94 -13.00 -0.34
N LEU A 241 -3.64 -13.05 -0.74
CA LEU A 241 -2.60 -13.78 -0.01
C LEU A 241 -1.85 -12.91 1.00
N ILE A 242 -1.56 -11.68 0.61
CA ILE A 242 -0.65 -10.82 1.37
C ILE A 242 -1.31 -10.26 2.63
N SER A 243 -2.64 -10.15 2.64
CA SER A 243 -3.42 -9.52 3.70
C SER A 243 -3.58 -10.36 4.97
N TYR A 244 -3.25 -11.65 4.91
CA TYR A 244 -3.35 -12.54 6.05
C TYR A 244 -1.98 -12.96 6.55
N LYS A 245 -1.81 -13.02 7.86
CA LYS A 245 -0.61 -13.55 8.51
C LYS A 245 -0.58 -15.07 8.45
N ASP A 246 -1.69 -15.69 8.82
CA ASP A 246 -1.88 -17.14 8.66
C ASP A 246 -2.67 -17.42 7.37
N ARG A 247 -2.12 -18.27 6.53
CA ARG A 247 -2.67 -18.68 5.23
C ARG A 247 -3.09 -20.14 5.20
N THR A 248 -3.00 -20.83 6.35
CA THR A 248 -3.30 -22.27 6.44
C THR A 248 -4.78 -22.59 6.22
N THR A 249 -5.66 -21.62 6.43
CA THR A 249 -7.09 -21.75 6.15
C THR A 249 -7.43 -21.90 4.67
N VAL A 250 -6.55 -21.40 3.79
CA VAL A 250 -6.79 -21.36 2.34
C VAL A 250 -5.74 -22.13 1.54
N MET A 251 -4.61 -22.51 2.17
CA MET A 251 -3.51 -23.22 1.51
C MET A 251 -2.79 -24.15 2.49
N LEU A 252 -2.57 -25.41 2.09
CA LEU A 252 -1.78 -26.34 2.89
C LEU A 252 -0.35 -25.85 3.07
N ARG A 253 0.21 -26.02 4.27
CA ARG A 253 1.58 -25.55 4.61
C ARG A 253 2.65 -26.08 3.66
N GLU A 254 2.51 -27.32 3.20
CA GLU A 254 3.45 -27.94 2.25
C GLU A 254 3.54 -27.21 0.90
N HIS A 255 2.53 -26.39 0.58
CA HIS A 255 2.46 -25.63 -0.65
C HIS A 255 2.89 -24.16 -0.52
N HIS A 256 3.11 -23.66 0.70
CA HIS A 256 3.47 -22.25 0.93
C HIS A 256 4.68 -21.81 0.10
N HIS A 257 5.71 -22.67 -0.01
CA HIS A 257 6.95 -22.37 -0.77
C HIS A 257 6.71 -22.12 -2.27
N LYS A 258 5.56 -22.55 -2.81
CA LYS A 258 5.17 -22.32 -4.22
C LYS A 258 4.48 -20.99 -4.41
N ALA A 259 3.83 -20.45 -3.38
CA ALA A 259 3.09 -19.21 -3.43
C ALA A 259 3.88 -18.00 -2.91
N PHE A 260 4.80 -18.21 -1.99
CA PHE A 260 5.66 -17.14 -1.44
C PHE A 260 6.93 -17.72 -0.83
N ASN A 261 7.94 -16.86 -0.67
CA ASN A 261 9.22 -17.24 -0.07
C ASN A 261 9.52 -16.45 1.21
N THR A 262 10.60 -16.82 1.89
CA THR A 262 11.06 -16.16 3.13
C THR A 262 11.55 -14.72 2.95
N PHE A 263 11.81 -14.30 1.72
CA PHE A 263 12.18 -12.91 1.38
C PHE A 263 10.97 -12.00 1.14
N GLY A 264 9.74 -12.51 1.34
CA GLY A 264 8.51 -11.74 1.14
C GLY A 264 8.11 -11.57 -0.32
N ILE A 265 8.59 -12.43 -1.22
CA ILE A 265 8.15 -12.45 -2.62
C ILE A 265 6.91 -13.35 -2.70
N PHE A 266 5.83 -12.82 -3.27
CA PHE A 266 4.60 -13.54 -3.55
C PHE A 266 4.47 -13.76 -5.05
N TYR A 267 4.22 -15.01 -5.43
CA TYR A 267 4.08 -15.44 -6.81
C TYR A 267 2.62 -15.39 -7.27
N PRO A 268 2.35 -15.38 -8.60
CA PRO A 268 0.99 -15.55 -9.11
C PRO A 268 0.42 -16.90 -8.69
N VAL A 269 -0.87 -16.93 -8.36
CA VAL A 269 -1.56 -18.16 -7.95
C VAL A 269 -2.92 -18.29 -8.61
N ILE A 270 -3.44 -19.51 -8.67
CA ILE A 270 -4.83 -19.79 -9.05
C ILE A 270 -5.66 -19.93 -7.78
N LEU A 271 -6.71 -19.12 -7.66
CA LEU A 271 -7.75 -19.27 -6.66
C LEU A 271 -8.89 -20.10 -7.26
N TYR A 272 -9.17 -21.26 -6.68
CA TYR A 272 -10.28 -22.11 -7.09
C TYR A 272 -11.17 -22.46 -5.89
N ALA A 273 -12.45 -22.14 -5.99
CA ALA A 273 -13.46 -22.47 -4.98
C ALA A 273 -13.04 -22.11 -3.54
N VAL A 274 -12.43 -20.91 -3.36
CA VAL A 274 -11.89 -20.41 -2.07
C VAL A 274 -10.65 -21.16 -1.57
N SER A 275 -10.09 -22.05 -2.38
CA SER A 275 -8.85 -22.77 -2.08
C SER A 275 -7.82 -22.55 -3.18
N TYR A 276 -6.53 -22.59 -2.82
CA TYR A 276 -5.45 -22.41 -3.79
C TYR A 276 -5.08 -23.71 -4.47
N THR A 277 -4.89 -23.61 -5.79
CA THR A 277 -4.15 -24.60 -6.57
C THR A 277 -2.98 -23.91 -7.25
N HIS A 278 -1.95 -24.70 -7.63
CA HIS A 278 -0.76 -24.18 -8.29
C HIS A 278 -0.97 -24.00 -9.79
N LEU A 279 -0.26 -23.04 -10.33
CA LEU A 279 0.15 -23.07 -11.73
C LEU A 279 1.34 -23.99 -11.92
#